data_600d4e15fe44bef874d9fc08eff8c6e6
#
_entry.id   600d4e15fe44bef874d9fc08eff8c6e6
#
_cell.length_a   1.000
_cell.length_b   1.000
_cell.length_c   1.000
_cell.angle_alpha   90.00
_cell.angle_beta   90.00
_cell.angle_gamma   90.00
#
_symmetry.space_group_name_H-M   'P 1'
#
loop_
_entity.id
_entity.type
_entity.pdbx_description
1 polymer ?
#
loop_
_entity_poly.entity_id
_entity_poly.type
_entity_poly.pdbx_seq_one_letter_code
_entity_poly.pdbx_strand_id
1 'polypeptide(L)'
;MRYIFSYVTTEGAVREVNQDSLFITTAEYKGEEIFFAAVCDGVGGLAGGEKASAFVCRRMNDWFASGFAELLRSDAKILKIRQSMDDRLHELNTRINVYAERTGSDMATTYTSILIIPRFGKMLTAHVGDSRLYRITDKEITVLTADHSVMGQEV
;
A
#
# COMPACT_ATOMS: atom_id res chain seq x y z
N MET A 1 -14.39 -16.36 -7.21
CA MET A 1 -13.58 -16.55 -5.98
C MET A 1 -13.95 -15.41 -5.07
N ARG A 2 -14.19 -15.65 -3.77
CA ARG A 2 -14.47 -14.58 -2.80
C ARG A 2 -13.33 -14.51 -1.81
N TYR A 3 -12.89 -13.28 -1.48
CA TYR A 3 -11.86 -13.05 -0.47
C TYR A 3 -12.49 -12.92 0.91
N ILE A 4 -11.85 -13.55 1.90
CA ILE A 4 -12.16 -13.36 3.31
C ILE A 4 -10.95 -12.62 3.91
N PHE A 5 -11.22 -11.55 4.64
CA PHE A 5 -10.17 -10.74 5.24
C PHE A 5 -10.53 -10.34 6.66
N SER A 6 -9.52 -10.07 7.44
CA SER A 6 -9.63 -9.44 8.75
C SER A 6 -8.44 -8.51 8.94
N TYR A 7 -8.58 -7.55 9.83
CA TYR A 7 -7.51 -6.63 10.18
C TYR A 7 -7.58 -6.27 11.66
N VAL A 8 -6.46 -5.79 12.17
CA VAL A 8 -6.35 -5.16 13.48
C VAL A 8 -5.39 -3.99 13.36
N THR A 9 -5.68 -2.92 14.06
CA THR A 9 -4.79 -1.76 14.20
C THR A 9 -4.89 -1.23 15.61
N THR A 10 -3.79 -0.75 16.17
CA THR A 10 -3.72 -0.22 17.54
C THR A 10 -2.54 0.75 17.65
N GLU A 11 -2.67 1.74 18.50
CA GLU A 11 -1.59 2.68 18.84
C GLU A 11 -0.43 2.03 19.58
N GLY A 12 -0.67 0.82 20.13
CA GLY A 12 0.29 0.14 21.00
C GLY A 12 0.32 0.72 22.40
N ALA A 13 1.29 0.28 23.21
CA ALA A 13 1.37 0.63 24.62
C ALA A 13 2.11 1.96 24.92
N VAL A 14 2.77 2.55 23.95
CA VAL A 14 3.71 3.66 24.15
C VAL A 14 3.26 4.95 23.45
N ARG A 15 2.60 4.84 22.30
CA ARG A 15 2.16 6.02 21.52
C ARG A 15 0.76 6.44 21.91
N GLU A 16 0.51 7.76 21.94
CA GLU A 16 -0.82 8.32 22.17
C GLU A 16 -1.69 8.32 20.92
N VAL A 17 -1.07 8.26 19.74
CA VAL A 17 -1.74 8.31 18.43
C VAL A 17 -1.28 7.13 17.57
N ASN A 18 -2.23 6.43 17.01
CA ASN A 18 -1.95 5.43 16.00
C ASN A 18 -1.53 6.12 14.70
N GLN A 19 -0.28 5.89 14.28
CA GLN A 19 0.27 6.47 13.05
C GLN A 19 0.12 5.52 11.85
N ASP A 20 -0.40 4.31 12.07
CA ASP A 20 -0.67 3.38 11.01
C ASP A 20 -1.98 3.70 10.30
N SER A 21 -2.02 3.41 9.03
CA SER A 21 -3.22 3.43 8.21
C SER A 21 -3.29 2.20 7.34
N LEU A 22 -4.49 1.75 7.05
CA LEU A 22 -4.70 0.65 6.12
C LEU A 22 -5.97 0.88 5.29
N PHE A 23 -6.06 0.20 4.19
CA PHE A 23 -7.31 0.00 3.49
C PHE A 23 -7.41 -1.42 2.95
N ILE A 24 -8.64 -1.91 2.85
CA ILE A 24 -9.00 -3.15 2.16
C ILE A 24 -10.21 -2.83 1.29
N THR A 25 -10.11 -3.13 0.02
CA THR A 25 -11.19 -2.87 -0.92
C THR A 25 -11.30 -3.98 -1.95
N THR A 26 -12.49 -4.22 -2.44
CA THR A 26 -12.76 -5.18 -3.51
C THR A 26 -13.57 -4.52 -4.61
N ALA A 27 -13.45 -5.04 -5.82
CA ALA A 27 -14.27 -4.67 -6.95
C ALA A 27 -14.64 -5.91 -7.75
N GLU A 28 -15.83 -5.92 -8.33
CA GLU A 28 -16.22 -6.97 -9.26
C GLU A 28 -16.06 -6.49 -10.70
N TYR A 29 -15.39 -7.30 -11.52
CA TYR A 29 -15.22 -7.03 -12.93
C TYR A 29 -15.34 -8.32 -13.74
N LYS A 30 -16.31 -8.37 -14.67
CA LYS A 30 -16.60 -9.54 -15.52
C LYS A 30 -16.79 -10.84 -14.73
N GLY A 31 -17.48 -10.76 -13.57
CA GLY A 31 -17.77 -11.91 -12.71
C GLY A 31 -16.61 -12.38 -11.82
N GLU A 32 -15.50 -11.65 -11.81
CA GLU A 32 -14.36 -11.92 -10.94
C GLU A 32 -14.22 -10.84 -9.87
N GLU A 33 -13.97 -11.25 -8.64
CA GLU A 33 -13.67 -10.32 -7.54
C GLU A 33 -12.18 -10.00 -7.54
N ILE A 34 -11.87 -8.72 -7.62
CA ILE A 34 -10.53 -8.15 -7.53
C ILE A 34 -10.34 -7.66 -6.10
N PHE A 35 -9.18 -7.92 -5.53
CA PHE A 35 -8.85 -7.54 -4.15
C PHE A 35 -7.66 -6.60 -4.13
N PHE A 36 -7.77 -5.50 -3.37
CA PHE A 36 -6.68 -4.58 -3.14
C PHE A 36 -6.61 -4.19 -1.67
N ALA A 37 -5.44 -4.35 -1.08
CA ALA A 37 -5.19 -3.95 0.30
C ALA A 37 -3.81 -3.33 0.45
N ALA A 38 -3.67 -2.41 1.39
CA ALA A 38 -2.39 -1.84 1.77
C ALA A 38 -2.34 -1.52 3.26
N VAL A 39 -1.12 -1.55 3.79
CA VAL A 39 -0.76 -1.03 5.11
C VAL A 39 0.32 0.03 4.94
N CYS A 40 0.25 1.07 5.77
CA CYS A 40 1.17 2.19 5.82
C CYS A 40 1.51 2.47 7.28
N ASP A 41 2.77 2.34 7.67
CA ASP A 41 3.28 2.74 8.99
C ASP A 41 3.82 4.16 8.88
N GLY A 42 3.19 5.09 9.58
CA GLY A 42 3.57 6.50 9.56
C GLY A 42 4.78 6.77 10.43
N VAL A 43 5.79 7.38 9.85
CA VAL A 43 7.03 7.78 10.52
C VAL A 43 7.11 9.31 10.57
N GLY A 44 7.38 9.84 11.75
CA GLY A 44 7.53 11.29 11.94
C GLY A 44 7.17 11.73 13.35
N GLY A 45 7.78 12.85 13.80
CA GLY A 45 7.42 13.49 15.06
C GLY A 45 5.99 14.03 15.03
N LEU A 46 5.45 14.36 16.19
CA LEU A 46 4.13 14.97 16.50
C LEU A 46 3.21 15.16 15.26
N ALA A 47 2.32 14.20 15.00
CA ALA A 47 1.25 14.25 14.00
C ALA A 47 1.68 14.24 12.50
N GLY A 48 2.94 14.03 12.16
CA GLY A 48 3.39 13.94 10.77
C GLY A 48 3.11 12.59 10.13
N GLY A 49 3.47 11.50 10.84
CA GLY A 49 3.34 10.13 10.35
C GLY A 49 1.90 9.72 10.07
N GLU A 50 0.95 10.03 10.99
CA GLU A 50 -0.47 9.72 10.79
C GLU A 50 -1.06 10.38 9.54
N LYS A 51 -0.64 11.63 9.25
CA LYS A 51 -1.10 12.36 8.06
C LYS A 51 -0.54 11.75 6.80
N ALA A 52 0.75 11.34 6.80
CA ALA A 52 1.38 10.73 5.67
C ALA A 52 0.74 9.37 5.34
N SER A 53 0.59 8.48 6.32
CA SER A 53 0.00 7.16 6.15
C SER A 53 -1.46 7.24 5.69
N ALA A 54 -2.27 8.09 6.34
CA ALA A 54 -3.67 8.29 5.96
C ALA A 54 -3.81 8.90 4.55
N PHE A 55 -2.92 9.84 4.18
CA PHE A 55 -2.92 10.44 2.85
C PHE A 55 -2.63 9.40 1.77
N VAL A 56 -1.58 8.59 1.93
CA VAL A 56 -1.22 7.54 0.95
C VAL A 56 -2.32 6.50 0.84
N CYS A 57 -2.82 5.96 1.95
CA CYS A 57 -3.92 5.00 1.95
C CYS A 57 -5.14 5.52 1.20
N ARG A 58 -5.59 6.74 1.49
CA ARG A 58 -6.75 7.35 0.83
C ARG A 58 -6.51 7.50 -0.67
N ARG A 59 -5.36 8.03 -1.08
CA ARG A 59 -5.06 8.28 -2.49
C ARG A 59 -4.87 7.02 -3.31
N MET A 60 -4.35 5.96 -2.71
CA MET A 60 -4.26 4.66 -3.39
C MET A 60 -5.62 3.98 -3.51
N ASN A 61 -6.48 4.11 -2.51
CA ASN A 61 -7.87 3.66 -2.62
C ASN A 61 -8.65 4.44 -3.69
N ASP A 62 -8.47 5.77 -3.78
CA ASP A 62 -9.04 6.61 -4.85
C ASP A 62 -8.54 6.17 -6.24
N TRP A 63 -7.26 5.85 -6.37
CA TRP A 63 -6.68 5.31 -7.60
C TRP A 63 -7.34 3.99 -8.00
N PHE A 64 -7.58 3.09 -7.06
CA PHE A 64 -8.27 1.83 -7.33
C PHE A 64 -9.71 2.06 -7.83
N ALA A 65 -10.43 2.98 -7.21
CA ALA A 65 -11.82 3.28 -7.58
C ALA A 65 -11.96 4.00 -8.93
N SER A 66 -10.92 4.70 -9.39
CA SER A 66 -10.97 5.52 -10.61
C SER A 66 -9.98 5.06 -11.69
N GLY A 67 -8.69 5.33 -11.52
CA GLY A 67 -7.66 5.06 -12.53
C GLY A 67 -7.50 3.58 -12.87
N PHE A 68 -7.45 2.71 -11.86
CA PHE A 68 -7.41 1.28 -12.07
C PHE A 68 -8.69 0.75 -12.74
N ALA A 69 -9.86 1.23 -12.30
CA ALA A 69 -11.13 0.85 -12.91
C ALA A 69 -11.22 1.26 -14.40
N GLU A 70 -10.64 2.40 -14.77
CA GLU A 70 -10.53 2.83 -16.17
C GLU A 70 -9.59 1.92 -16.98
N LEU A 71 -8.45 1.55 -16.41
CA LEU A 71 -7.52 0.58 -17.01
C LEU A 71 -8.18 -0.77 -17.26
N LEU A 72 -9.00 -1.24 -16.33
CA LEU A 72 -9.77 -2.48 -16.52
C LEU A 72 -10.77 -2.36 -17.67
N ARG A 73 -11.51 -1.26 -17.75
CA ARG A 73 -12.50 -1.01 -18.83
C ARG A 73 -11.83 -0.90 -20.20
N SER A 74 -10.63 -0.33 -20.26
CA SER A 74 -9.83 -0.23 -21.49
C SER A 74 -9.06 -1.51 -21.85
N ASP A 75 -9.29 -2.60 -21.12
CA ASP A 75 -8.62 -3.89 -21.29
C ASP A 75 -7.09 -3.81 -21.23
N ALA A 76 -6.58 -2.93 -20.36
CA ALA A 76 -5.15 -2.72 -20.20
C ALA A 76 -4.41 -3.99 -19.75
N LYS A 77 -3.21 -4.19 -20.29
CA LYS A 77 -2.32 -5.27 -19.86
C LYS A 77 -1.78 -5.02 -18.46
N ILE A 78 -1.42 -6.10 -17.75
CA ILE A 78 -0.94 -6.03 -16.37
C ILE A 78 0.27 -5.10 -16.18
N LEU A 79 1.15 -5.00 -17.17
CA LEU A 79 2.30 -4.09 -17.14
C LEU A 79 1.87 -2.61 -17.09
N LYS A 80 0.78 -2.25 -17.79
CA LYS A 80 0.24 -0.88 -17.75
C LYS A 80 -0.42 -0.58 -16.40
N ILE A 81 -1.06 -1.57 -15.80
CA ILE A 81 -1.63 -1.45 -14.45
C ILE A 81 -0.50 -1.23 -13.43
N ARG A 82 0.56 -2.05 -13.51
CA ARG A 82 1.74 -1.88 -12.67
C ARG A 82 2.34 -0.48 -12.82
N GLN A 83 2.60 -0.04 -14.06
CA GLN A 83 3.16 1.28 -14.33
C GLN A 83 2.29 2.40 -13.73
N SER A 84 0.98 2.33 -13.92
CA SER A 84 0.06 3.32 -13.34
C SER A 84 0.08 3.35 -11.81
N MET A 85 0.26 2.20 -11.15
CA MET A 85 0.42 2.12 -9.70
C MET A 85 1.74 2.75 -9.25
N ASP A 86 2.83 2.44 -9.95
CA ASP A 86 4.17 3.00 -9.69
C ASP A 86 4.17 4.53 -9.88
N ASP A 87 3.64 5.04 -10.98
CA ASP A 87 3.52 6.48 -11.27
C ASP A 87 2.73 7.19 -10.17
N ARG A 88 1.65 6.56 -9.70
CA ARG A 88 0.84 7.12 -8.61
C ARG A 88 1.61 7.19 -7.30
N LEU A 89 2.36 6.16 -6.94
CA LEU A 89 3.18 6.16 -5.72
C LEU A 89 4.29 7.22 -5.78
N HIS A 90 4.94 7.40 -6.92
CA HIS A 90 5.93 8.45 -7.11
C HIS A 90 5.33 9.86 -6.97
N GLU A 91 4.13 10.08 -7.56
CA GLU A 91 3.40 11.33 -7.37
C GLU A 91 3.11 11.61 -5.89
N LEU A 92 2.63 10.59 -5.16
CA LEU A 92 2.30 10.74 -3.73
C LEU A 92 3.54 11.05 -2.90
N ASN A 93 4.66 10.37 -3.16
CA ASN A 93 5.94 10.66 -2.50
C ASN A 93 6.38 12.12 -2.73
N THR A 94 6.32 12.59 -3.97
CA THR A 94 6.63 13.99 -4.31
C THR A 94 5.74 14.95 -3.53
N ARG A 95 4.45 14.67 -3.41
CA ARG A 95 3.50 15.55 -2.69
C ARG A 95 3.77 15.58 -1.19
N ILE A 96 4.14 14.45 -0.59
CA ILE A 96 4.53 14.38 0.83
C ILE A 96 5.78 15.23 1.05
N ASN A 97 6.81 15.07 0.23
CA ASN A 97 8.06 15.81 0.36
C ASN A 97 7.84 17.34 0.23
N VAL A 98 7.08 17.78 -0.76
CA VAL A 98 6.73 19.20 -0.93
C VAL A 98 5.97 19.76 0.27
N TYR A 99 5.05 18.95 0.82
CA TYR A 99 4.31 19.37 2.02
C TYR A 99 5.23 19.45 3.23
N ALA A 100 6.09 18.46 3.45
CA ALA A 100 7.05 18.41 4.54
C ALA A 100 8.00 19.62 4.51
N GLU A 101 8.56 19.93 3.34
CA GLU A 101 9.42 21.10 3.14
C GLU A 101 8.71 22.43 3.48
N ARG A 102 7.46 22.59 3.03
CA ARG A 102 6.68 23.82 3.26
C ARG A 102 6.29 24.03 4.72
N THR A 103 6.09 22.94 5.45
CA THR A 103 5.62 23.00 6.84
C THR A 103 6.74 22.84 7.86
N GLY A 104 7.97 22.52 7.41
CA GLY A 104 9.08 22.20 8.28
C GLY A 104 8.82 20.96 9.14
N SER A 105 7.97 20.01 8.66
CA SER A 105 7.61 18.80 9.39
C SER A 105 8.32 17.59 8.83
N ASP A 106 8.86 16.76 9.72
CA ASP A 106 9.34 15.43 9.35
C ASP A 106 8.13 14.51 9.25
N MET A 107 7.81 14.08 8.04
CA MET A 107 6.73 13.14 7.79
C MET A 107 7.09 12.16 6.68
N ALA A 108 6.90 10.89 6.96
CA ALA A 108 7.07 9.81 6.00
C ALA A 108 6.10 8.67 6.33
N THR A 109 6.01 7.71 5.45
CA THR A 109 5.25 6.47 5.70
C THR A 109 5.85 5.33 4.89
N THR A 110 5.79 4.12 5.45
CA THR A 110 5.97 2.90 4.68
C THR A 110 4.76 2.71 3.75
N TYR A 111 4.91 1.85 2.78
CA TYR A 111 3.79 1.39 1.95
C TYR A 111 4.01 -0.07 1.57
N THR A 112 3.07 -0.93 1.94
CA THR A 112 3.09 -2.34 1.53
C THR A 112 1.70 -2.74 1.07
N SER A 113 1.58 -3.20 -0.17
CA SER A 113 0.29 -3.51 -0.78
C SER A 113 0.28 -4.81 -1.56
N ILE A 114 -0.93 -5.34 -1.73
CA ILE A 114 -1.25 -6.49 -2.56
C ILE A 114 -2.48 -6.18 -3.42
N LEU A 115 -2.34 -6.33 -4.74
CA LEU A 115 -3.44 -6.23 -5.70
C LEU A 115 -3.56 -7.57 -6.43
N ILE A 116 -4.67 -8.27 -6.21
CA ILE A 116 -4.96 -9.57 -6.83
C ILE A 116 -5.95 -9.36 -7.96
N ILE A 117 -5.56 -9.75 -9.17
CA ILE A 117 -6.38 -9.62 -10.37
C ILE A 117 -6.52 -11.01 -11.01
N PRO A 118 -7.63 -11.74 -10.72
CA PRO A 118 -7.78 -13.16 -11.11
C PRO A 118 -7.64 -13.38 -12.62
N ARG A 119 -8.21 -12.50 -13.45
CA ARG A 119 -8.14 -12.62 -14.92
C ARG A 119 -6.72 -12.73 -15.49
N PHE A 120 -5.72 -12.23 -14.78
CA PHE A 120 -4.33 -12.36 -15.17
C PHE A 120 -3.62 -13.55 -14.50
N GLY A 121 -4.26 -14.21 -13.52
CA GLY A 121 -3.61 -15.19 -12.67
C GLY A 121 -2.40 -14.60 -11.93
N LYS A 122 -2.43 -13.30 -11.63
CA LYS A 122 -1.31 -12.52 -11.11
C LYS A 122 -1.71 -11.74 -9.87
N MET A 123 -0.71 -11.58 -9.02
CA MET A 123 -0.70 -10.69 -7.88
C MET A 123 0.39 -9.64 -8.12
N LEU A 124 0.04 -8.36 -7.93
CA LEU A 124 0.99 -7.26 -7.90
C LEU A 124 1.22 -6.86 -6.46
N THR A 125 2.48 -6.67 -6.10
CA THR A 125 2.88 -6.12 -4.81
C THR A 125 3.69 -4.85 -5.05
N ALA A 126 3.47 -3.84 -4.20
CA ALA A 126 4.34 -2.68 -4.11
C ALA A 126 4.75 -2.50 -2.65
N HIS A 127 6.03 -2.19 -2.43
CA HIS A 127 6.60 -2.15 -1.10
C HIS A 127 7.68 -1.08 -0.98
N VAL A 128 7.60 -0.30 0.09
CA VAL A 128 8.61 0.66 0.53
C VAL A 128 8.63 0.66 2.06
N GLY A 129 9.78 0.45 2.67
CA GLY A 129 9.99 0.46 4.12
C GLY A 129 10.33 -0.90 4.69
N ASP A 130 9.90 -1.16 5.91
CA ASP A 130 10.17 -2.37 6.70
C ASP A 130 8.90 -3.15 7.10
N SER A 131 7.72 -2.69 6.69
CA SER A 131 6.48 -3.46 6.80
C SER A 131 6.57 -4.71 5.92
N ARG A 132 6.06 -5.85 6.37
CA ARG A 132 6.29 -7.12 5.67
C ARG A 132 5.01 -7.75 5.15
N LEU A 133 5.09 -8.33 3.97
CA LEU A 133 4.05 -9.14 3.35
C LEU A 133 4.47 -10.62 3.33
N TYR A 134 3.59 -11.49 3.83
CA TYR A 134 3.80 -12.94 3.87
C TYR A 134 2.76 -13.67 3.04
N ARG A 135 3.20 -14.70 2.33
CA ARG A 135 2.31 -15.73 1.77
C ARG A 135 2.40 -16.96 2.65
N ILE A 136 1.25 -17.42 3.12
CA ILE A 136 1.14 -18.62 3.95
C ILE A 136 0.34 -19.67 3.19
N THR A 137 0.89 -20.87 3.12
CA THR A 137 0.23 -22.06 2.54
C THR A 137 0.30 -23.19 3.56
N ASP A 138 -0.35 -24.30 3.29
CA ASP A 138 -0.27 -25.51 4.13
C ASP A 138 1.16 -26.09 4.23
N LYS A 139 2.06 -25.65 3.35
CA LYS A 139 3.43 -26.19 3.23
C LYS A 139 4.52 -25.23 3.67
N GLU A 140 4.31 -23.94 3.53
CA GLU A 140 5.37 -22.95 3.73
C GLU A 140 4.84 -21.56 4.09
N ILE A 141 5.71 -20.78 4.73
CA ILE A 141 5.57 -19.35 4.93
C ILE A 141 6.67 -18.67 4.12
N THR A 142 6.30 -17.81 3.18
CA THR A 142 7.24 -17.08 2.32
C THR A 142 7.09 -15.58 2.56
N VAL A 143 8.20 -14.88 2.84
CA VAL A 143 8.25 -13.42 2.86
C VAL A 143 8.29 -12.93 1.42
N LEU A 144 7.40 -12.00 1.06
CA LEU A 144 7.31 -11.44 -0.30
C LEU A 144 7.95 -10.06 -0.44
N THR A 145 8.40 -9.46 0.66
CA THR A 145 9.04 -8.14 0.73
C THR A 145 10.46 -8.25 1.23
N ALA A 146 11.30 -7.27 0.90
CA ALA A 146 12.63 -7.09 1.49
C ALA A 146 12.67 -5.74 2.21
N ASP A 147 13.13 -5.72 3.46
CA ASP A 147 13.19 -4.49 4.25
C ASP A 147 14.12 -3.46 3.61
N HIS A 148 13.65 -2.21 3.52
CA HIS A 148 14.41 -1.05 3.05
C HIS A 148 14.93 -0.20 4.24
N SER A 149 15.33 -0.84 5.33
CA SER A 149 15.94 -0.14 6.47
C SER A 149 17.43 0.06 6.26
N VAL A 150 17.99 1.14 6.80
CA VAL A 150 19.43 1.46 6.73
C VAL A 150 20.28 0.36 7.41
N MET A 151 19.71 -0.34 8.38
CA MET A 151 20.38 -1.45 9.10
C MET A 151 20.44 -2.76 8.30
N GLY A 152 19.67 -2.91 7.22
CA GLY A 152 19.69 -4.10 6.36
C GLY A 152 20.69 -4.01 5.20
N GLN A 153 21.47 -2.94 5.08
CA GLN A 153 22.44 -2.76 4.01
C GLN A 153 23.89 -3.09 4.41
N GLU A 154 24.12 -3.50 5.66
CA GLU A 154 25.43 -4.01 6.12
C GLU A 154 25.39 -5.55 6.17
N VAL A 155 25.48 -6.20 5.00
CA VAL A 155 26.01 -7.57 4.88
C VAL A 155 26.72 -7.71 3.52
#